data_5b05db6c037a874af014a28078bc89ec
#
_entry.id   5b05db6c037a874af014a28078bc89ec
#
_cell.length_a   1.000
_cell.length_b   1.000
_cell.length_c   1.000
_cell.angle_alpha   90.00
_cell.angle_beta   90.00
_cell.angle_gamma   90.00
#
_symmetry.space_group_name_H-M   'P 1'
#
loop_
_entity.id
_entity.type
_entity.pdbx_description
1 polymer ?
#
loop_
_entity_poly.entity_id
_entity_poly.type
_entity_poly.pdbx_seq_one_letter_code
_entity_poly.pdbx_strand_id
1 'polypeptide(L)'
;MKAAPLLLLSLLFLACNREKPLHAIHGEAFGTIYEIMYAGAEDDLRTALLSDSLFRACNSEFSIFDSLSLISRLNRNETDSLDEGLCKVIRRSIELSEATGGAFDITVGPLVNAWGFGNTGRQMPSQQTVDSLMQLTGYKKIHVDESRIRKDDKRIQLNLNAIVKG
;
A
#
# COMPACT_ATOMS: atom_id res chain seq x y z
N MET A 1 59.54 15.66 -30.60
CA MET A 1 58.38 16.41 -30.08
C MET A 1 57.08 15.71 -30.51
N LYS A 2 56.68 14.55 -29.89
CA LYS A 2 55.43 13.80 -30.23
C LYS A 2 54.72 13.20 -28.99
N ALA A 3 54.91 13.80 -27.80
CA ALA A 3 54.31 13.26 -26.55
C ALA A 3 52.98 13.94 -26.16
N ALA A 4 52.57 15.03 -26.80
CA ALA A 4 51.37 15.81 -26.43
C ALA A 4 50.03 15.06 -26.68
N PRO A 5 49.80 14.27 -27.74
CA PRO A 5 48.51 13.60 -27.94
C PRO A 5 48.27 12.43 -26.98
N LEU A 6 49.32 11.79 -26.47
CA LEU A 6 49.18 10.68 -25.51
C LEU A 6 48.78 11.19 -24.11
N LEU A 7 49.22 12.37 -23.70
CA LEU A 7 48.88 13.00 -22.43
C LEU A 7 47.41 13.46 -22.44
N LEU A 8 46.89 13.92 -23.58
CA LEU A 8 45.48 14.35 -23.73
C LEU A 8 44.53 13.14 -23.69
N LEU A 9 44.94 11.98 -24.18
CA LEU A 9 44.12 10.77 -24.17
C LEU A 9 44.03 10.15 -22.77
N SER A 10 45.09 10.29 -21.92
CA SER A 10 45.08 9.80 -20.55
C SER A 10 44.16 10.64 -19.61
N LEU A 11 43.95 11.92 -19.89
CA LEU A 11 43.06 12.79 -19.16
C LEU A 11 41.57 12.47 -19.39
N LEU A 12 41.23 11.86 -20.54
CA LEU A 12 39.85 11.46 -20.83
C LEU A 12 39.39 10.23 -20.02
N PHE A 13 40.32 9.38 -19.53
CA PHE A 13 39.98 8.24 -18.66
C PHE A 13 39.76 8.62 -17.19
N LEU A 14 40.14 9.80 -16.75
CA LEU A 14 39.94 10.30 -15.38
C LEU A 14 38.57 10.97 -15.18
N ALA A 15 37.79 11.15 -16.27
CA ALA A 15 36.50 11.84 -16.20
C ALA A 15 35.30 10.91 -15.95
N CYS A 16 35.50 9.59 -15.88
CA CYS A 16 34.41 8.62 -15.64
C CYS A 16 34.60 7.93 -14.28
N ASN A 17 33.85 8.35 -13.33
CA ASN A 17 33.16 7.64 -12.24
C ASN A 17 33.04 8.56 -11.01
N ARG A 18 32.14 9.53 -11.10
CA ARG A 18 31.52 10.00 -9.86
C ARG A 18 30.39 9.00 -9.55
N GLU A 19 30.71 8.00 -8.76
CA GLU A 19 29.67 7.22 -8.10
C GLU A 19 28.82 8.20 -7.30
N LYS A 20 27.52 8.17 -7.57
CA LYS A 20 26.60 9.00 -6.78
C LYS A 20 26.60 8.45 -5.37
N PRO A 21 26.69 9.30 -4.33
CA PRO A 21 26.61 8.83 -2.97
C PRO A 21 25.29 8.07 -2.78
N LEU A 22 25.38 6.94 -2.10
CA LEU A 22 24.23 6.14 -1.71
C LEU A 22 23.78 6.60 -0.32
N HIS A 23 22.52 6.96 -0.21
CA HIS A 23 21.88 7.39 1.02
C HIS A 23 20.88 6.35 1.48
N ALA A 24 20.61 6.26 2.78
CA ALA A 24 19.58 5.40 3.35
C ALA A 24 18.81 6.17 4.41
N ILE A 25 17.50 6.18 4.32
CA ILE A 25 16.61 6.71 5.35
C ILE A 25 15.71 5.59 5.86
N HIS A 26 15.38 5.64 7.14
CA HIS A 26 14.58 4.64 7.83
C HIS A 26 13.40 5.30 8.53
N GLY A 27 12.30 4.59 8.67
CA GLY A 27 11.14 5.07 9.40
C GLY A 27 10.12 3.97 9.64
N GLU A 28 8.93 4.37 10.13
CA GLU A 28 7.82 3.48 10.41
C GLU A 28 6.59 3.90 9.57
N ALA A 29 5.95 2.93 8.93
CA ALA A 29 4.70 3.13 8.20
C ALA A 29 3.85 1.86 8.21
N PHE A 30 2.54 1.99 8.22
CA PHE A 30 1.58 0.86 8.15
C PHE A 30 1.83 -0.25 9.18
N GLY A 31 2.32 0.11 10.37
CA GLY A 31 2.63 -0.84 11.44
C GLY A 31 3.88 -1.70 11.18
N THR A 32 4.77 -1.26 10.30
CA THR A 32 6.06 -1.90 9.99
C THR A 32 7.14 -0.84 9.81
N ILE A 33 8.40 -1.28 9.71
CA ILE A 33 9.54 -0.41 9.38
C ILE A 33 9.76 -0.37 7.86
N TYR A 34 10.29 0.75 7.38
CA TYR A 34 10.75 0.88 6.00
C TYR A 34 12.19 1.37 5.95
N GLU A 35 12.88 1.03 4.87
CA GLU A 35 14.18 1.58 4.48
C GLU A 35 14.09 2.03 3.03
N ILE A 36 14.49 3.28 2.77
CA ILE A 36 14.57 3.84 1.42
C ILE A 36 16.02 4.12 1.11
N MET A 37 16.56 3.42 0.11
CA MET A 37 17.90 3.66 -0.42
C MET A 37 17.80 4.44 -1.73
N TYR A 38 18.56 5.51 -1.85
CA TYR A 38 18.59 6.32 -3.07
C TYR A 38 19.97 6.84 -3.39
N ALA A 39 20.25 7.11 -4.66
CA ALA A 39 21.52 7.65 -5.14
C ALA A 39 21.30 9.08 -5.65
N GLY A 40 22.06 10.03 -5.13
CA GLY A 40 21.94 11.43 -5.54
C GLY A 40 22.65 12.39 -4.62
N ALA A 41 22.40 13.68 -4.83
CA ALA A 41 22.87 14.79 -3.99
C ALA A 41 21.70 15.39 -3.16
N GLU A 42 20.61 14.65 -3.01
CA GLU A 42 19.43 15.10 -2.25
C GLU A 42 19.75 15.15 -0.76
N ASP A 43 19.10 16.08 -0.06
CA ASP A 43 19.19 16.21 1.38
C ASP A 43 18.41 15.08 2.06
N ASP A 44 19.09 14.27 2.89
CA ASP A 44 18.49 13.17 3.63
C ASP A 44 17.31 13.61 4.50
N LEU A 45 17.42 14.77 5.16
CA LEU A 45 16.35 15.31 5.98
C LEU A 45 15.11 15.64 5.15
N ARG A 46 15.30 16.27 4.01
CA ARG A 46 14.20 16.61 3.09
C ARG A 46 13.51 15.34 2.56
N THR A 47 14.29 14.36 2.14
CA THR A 47 13.79 13.08 1.64
C THR A 47 13.02 12.34 2.72
N ALA A 48 13.54 12.31 3.97
CA ALA A 48 12.87 11.70 5.11
C ALA A 48 11.53 12.40 5.42
N LEU A 49 11.50 13.73 5.47
CA LEU A 49 10.28 14.50 5.74
C LEU A 49 9.21 14.32 4.67
N LEU A 50 9.60 14.28 3.39
CA LEU A 50 8.67 14.02 2.29
C LEU A 50 8.11 12.62 2.34
N SER A 51 8.96 11.60 2.57
CA SER A 51 8.55 10.21 2.70
C SER A 51 7.59 10.02 3.87
N ASP A 52 7.91 10.57 5.02
CA ASP A 52 7.08 10.50 6.22
C ASP A 52 5.72 11.21 6.03
N SER A 53 5.69 12.36 5.36
CA SER A 53 4.46 13.05 5.01
C SER A 53 3.58 12.21 4.08
N LEU A 54 4.17 11.60 3.05
CA LEU A 54 3.47 10.74 2.12
C LEU A 54 2.91 9.48 2.82
N PHE A 55 3.72 8.82 3.63
CA PHE A 55 3.28 7.63 4.36
C PHE A 55 2.19 7.94 5.38
N ARG A 56 2.24 9.10 6.06
CA ARG A 56 1.14 9.54 6.94
C ARG A 56 -0.15 9.77 6.16
N ALA A 57 -0.08 10.42 5.01
CA ALA A 57 -1.25 10.61 4.15
C ALA A 57 -1.85 9.26 3.72
N CYS A 58 -1.02 8.34 3.21
CA CYS A 58 -1.48 7.00 2.85
C CYS A 58 -2.03 6.21 4.06
N ASN A 59 -1.40 6.32 5.24
CA ASN A 59 -1.87 5.63 6.44
C ASN A 59 -3.26 6.11 6.87
N SER A 60 -3.49 7.43 6.83
CA SER A 60 -4.79 8.01 7.19
C SER A 60 -5.92 7.61 6.23
N GLU A 61 -5.59 7.18 5.03
CA GLU A 61 -6.56 6.77 4.02
C GLU A 61 -6.75 5.25 3.98
N PHE A 62 -5.66 4.47 3.94
CA PHE A 62 -5.67 3.05 3.58
C PHE A 62 -5.39 2.07 4.72
N SER A 63 -4.89 2.52 5.88
CA SER A 63 -4.46 1.60 6.94
C SER A 63 -5.63 1.03 7.73
N ILE A 64 -5.80 -0.29 7.68
CA ILE A 64 -6.77 -0.99 8.54
C ILE A 64 -6.32 -1.04 10.01
N PHE A 65 -5.06 -0.70 10.31
CA PHE A 65 -4.49 -0.67 11.66
C PHE A 65 -4.69 0.69 12.35
N ASP A 66 -4.96 1.74 11.58
CA ASP A 66 -5.34 3.05 12.10
C ASP A 66 -6.87 3.12 12.21
N SER A 67 -7.38 3.20 13.44
CA SER A 67 -8.82 3.26 13.68
C SER A 67 -9.49 4.53 13.13
N LEU A 68 -8.73 5.59 12.92
CA LEU A 68 -9.21 6.87 12.39
C LEU A 68 -9.12 6.96 10.86
N SER A 69 -8.45 6.00 10.22
CA SER A 69 -8.33 5.98 8.76
C SER A 69 -9.68 5.89 8.06
N LEU A 70 -9.72 6.38 6.82
CA LEU A 70 -10.95 6.37 6.02
C LEU A 70 -11.44 4.93 5.77
N ILE A 71 -10.55 3.99 5.44
CA ILE A 71 -10.92 2.58 5.25
C ILE A 71 -11.47 1.94 6.54
N SER A 72 -10.92 2.26 7.71
CA SER A 72 -11.40 1.74 8.99
C SER A 72 -12.78 2.27 9.33
N ARG A 73 -13.04 3.56 9.10
CA ARG A 73 -14.36 4.18 9.27
C ARG A 73 -15.40 3.59 8.31
N LEU A 74 -15.00 3.35 7.05
CA LEU A 74 -15.84 2.69 6.05
C LEU A 74 -16.18 1.24 6.47
N ASN A 75 -15.21 0.50 7.00
CA ASN A 75 -15.41 -0.86 7.48
C ASN A 75 -16.39 -0.91 8.67
N ARG A 76 -16.39 0.10 9.53
CA ARG A 76 -17.36 0.24 10.65
C ARG A 76 -18.69 0.86 10.23
N ASN A 77 -18.87 1.19 8.95
CA ASN A 77 -20.07 1.85 8.40
C ASN A 77 -20.34 3.24 9.00
N GLU A 78 -19.31 3.95 9.43
CA GLU A 78 -19.37 5.34 9.90
C GLU A 78 -19.41 6.33 8.72
N THR A 79 -19.00 5.88 7.55
CA THR A 79 -19.07 6.62 6.28
C THR A 79 -19.26 5.66 5.11
N ASP A 80 -19.85 6.16 4.04
CA ASP A 80 -19.91 5.53 2.72
C ASP A 80 -19.18 6.37 1.67
N SER A 81 -18.64 7.53 2.08
CA SER A 81 -17.93 8.46 1.22
C SER A 81 -16.49 8.01 0.99
N LEU A 82 -16.05 8.11 -0.25
CA LEU A 82 -14.69 7.82 -0.70
C LEU A 82 -14.04 9.12 -1.13
N ASP A 83 -12.77 9.33 -0.76
CA ASP A 83 -11.94 10.32 -1.43
C ASP A 83 -11.42 9.77 -2.78
N GLU A 84 -10.71 10.58 -3.53
CA GLU A 84 -10.22 10.22 -4.85
C GLU A 84 -9.27 9.02 -4.81
N GLY A 85 -8.36 8.96 -3.82
CA GLY A 85 -7.37 7.90 -3.67
C GLY A 85 -8.03 6.56 -3.37
N LEU A 86 -8.89 6.51 -2.34
CA LEU A 86 -9.58 5.29 -1.94
C LEU A 86 -10.56 4.81 -3.04
N CYS A 87 -11.24 5.73 -3.72
CA CYS A 87 -12.11 5.40 -4.85
C CYS A 87 -11.32 4.70 -5.98
N LYS A 88 -10.16 5.27 -6.34
CA LYS A 88 -9.26 4.72 -7.36
C LYS A 88 -8.75 3.33 -6.98
N VAL A 89 -8.31 3.14 -5.74
CA VAL A 89 -7.81 1.86 -5.25
C VAL A 89 -8.92 0.80 -5.23
N ILE A 90 -10.12 1.12 -4.74
CA ILE A 90 -11.23 0.16 -4.70
C ILE A 90 -11.68 -0.21 -6.12
N ARG A 91 -11.82 0.75 -7.04
CA ARG A 91 -12.16 0.46 -8.44
C ARG A 91 -11.13 -0.46 -9.09
N ARG A 92 -9.82 -0.16 -8.89
CA ARG A 92 -8.75 -1.01 -9.40
C ARG A 92 -8.79 -2.41 -8.79
N SER A 93 -9.15 -2.52 -7.52
CA SER A 93 -9.32 -3.82 -6.85
C SER A 93 -10.44 -4.64 -7.46
N ILE A 94 -11.57 -4.02 -7.79
CA ILE A 94 -12.70 -4.69 -8.47
C ILE A 94 -12.26 -5.20 -9.85
N GLU A 95 -11.58 -4.36 -10.65
CA GLU A 95 -11.05 -4.77 -11.96
C GLU A 95 -10.09 -5.98 -11.85
N LEU A 96 -9.21 -5.97 -10.85
CA LEU A 96 -8.31 -7.10 -10.60
C LEU A 96 -9.07 -8.36 -10.15
N SER A 97 -10.10 -8.20 -9.33
CA SER A 97 -10.96 -9.31 -8.92
C SER A 97 -11.68 -9.92 -10.12
N GLU A 98 -12.18 -9.11 -11.05
CA GLU A 98 -12.78 -9.58 -12.31
C GLU A 98 -11.76 -10.31 -13.18
N ALA A 99 -10.60 -9.71 -13.40
CA ALA A 99 -9.54 -10.28 -14.24
C ALA A 99 -9.01 -11.62 -13.71
N THR A 100 -9.05 -11.82 -12.39
CA THR A 100 -8.58 -13.05 -11.72
C THR A 100 -9.70 -14.05 -11.42
N GLY A 101 -10.93 -13.77 -11.85
CA GLY A 101 -12.09 -14.62 -11.55
C GLY A 101 -12.37 -14.73 -10.04
N GLY A 102 -11.99 -13.71 -9.25
CA GLY A 102 -12.18 -13.66 -7.80
C GLY A 102 -11.06 -14.30 -6.99
N ALA A 103 -9.94 -14.70 -7.62
CA ALA A 103 -8.77 -15.18 -6.88
C ALA A 103 -8.10 -14.07 -6.05
N PHE A 104 -8.20 -12.83 -6.51
CA PHE A 104 -7.93 -11.62 -5.73
C PHE A 104 -9.27 -11.00 -5.31
N ASP A 105 -9.46 -10.70 -4.03
CA ASP A 105 -10.67 -10.07 -3.54
C ASP A 105 -10.41 -9.27 -2.27
N ILE A 106 -10.70 -7.98 -2.28
CA ILE A 106 -10.48 -7.09 -1.11
C ILE A 106 -11.56 -7.25 -0.03
N THR A 107 -12.66 -7.97 -0.30
CA THR A 107 -13.72 -8.21 0.69
C THR A 107 -13.40 -9.33 1.69
N VAL A 108 -12.19 -9.88 1.64
CA VAL A 108 -11.68 -10.92 2.55
C VAL A 108 -11.42 -10.43 3.98
N GLY A 109 -11.65 -9.15 4.27
CA GLY A 109 -11.39 -8.54 5.58
C GLY A 109 -11.89 -9.37 6.77
N PRO A 110 -13.14 -9.85 6.80
CA PRO A 110 -13.66 -10.67 7.90
C PRO A 110 -12.88 -11.99 8.08
N LEU A 111 -12.46 -12.63 6.99
CA LEU A 111 -11.64 -13.85 7.05
C LEU A 111 -10.23 -13.55 7.58
N VAL A 112 -9.58 -12.51 7.07
CA VAL A 112 -8.24 -12.07 7.54
C VAL A 112 -8.26 -11.81 9.03
N ASN A 113 -9.31 -11.13 9.53
CA ASN A 113 -9.48 -10.87 10.96
C ASN A 113 -9.70 -12.16 11.76
N ALA A 114 -10.52 -13.09 11.28
CA ALA A 114 -10.78 -14.36 11.96
C ALA A 114 -9.52 -15.24 12.11
N TRP A 115 -8.61 -15.20 11.12
CA TRP A 115 -7.32 -15.88 11.18
C TRP A 115 -6.27 -15.11 12.01
N GLY A 116 -6.62 -13.95 12.57
CA GLY A 116 -5.76 -13.15 13.43
C GLY A 116 -4.65 -12.37 12.71
N PHE A 117 -4.77 -12.17 11.41
CA PHE A 117 -3.88 -11.29 10.63
C PHE A 117 -4.35 -9.82 10.64
N GLY A 118 -5.46 -9.51 11.35
CA GLY A 118 -5.92 -8.17 11.65
C GLY A 118 -5.57 -7.77 13.09
N ASN A 119 -6.47 -7.00 13.74
CA ASN A 119 -6.24 -6.45 15.08
C ASN A 119 -6.58 -7.43 16.24
N THR A 120 -6.99 -8.65 15.97
CA THR A 120 -7.59 -9.57 16.97
C THR A 120 -6.67 -10.66 17.51
N GLY A 121 -5.40 -10.72 17.07
CA GLY A 121 -4.47 -11.78 17.46
C GLY A 121 -4.78 -13.15 16.81
N ARG A 122 -3.78 -14.05 16.78
CA ARG A 122 -3.92 -15.35 16.12
C ARG A 122 -4.95 -16.23 16.80
N GLN A 123 -5.98 -16.61 16.05
CA GLN A 123 -6.96 -17.62 16.41
C GLN A 123 -7.17 -18.57 15.22
N MET A 124 -7.41 -19.84 15.50
CA MET A 124 -7.79 -20.80 14.45
C MET A 124 -9.33 -20.81 14.39
N PRO A 125 -9.96 -20.21 13.36
CA PRO A 125 -11.42 -20.24 13.24
C PRO A 125 -11.90 -21.67 12.98
N SER A 126 -13.09 -22.00 13.51
CA SER A 126 -13.76 -23.26 13.15
C SER A 126 -14.17 -23.25 11.68
N GLN A 127 -14.34 -24.44 11.08
CA GLN A 127 -14.84 -24.54 9.69
C GLN A 127 -16.19 -23.82 9.53
N GLN A 128 -17.09 -23.96 10.49
CA GLN A 128 -18.38 -23.26 10.48
C GLN A 128 -18.23 -21.74 10.46
N THR A 129 -17.25 -21.21 11.21
CA THR A 129 -16.92 -19.76 11.19
C THR A 129 -16.42 -19.36 9.81
N VAL A 130 -15.49 -20.12 9.23
CA VAL A 130 -14.96 -19.85 7.87
C VAL A 130 -16.09 -19.86 6.84
N ASP A 131 -16.94 -20.88 6.85
CA ASP A 131 -18.07 -21.00 5.89
C ASP A 131 -19.04 -19.81 6.02
N SER A 132 -19.31 -19.37 7.24
CA SER A 132 -20.16 -18.19 7.50
C SER A 132 -19.52 -16.89 6.98
N LEU A 133 -18.21 -16.71 7.18
CA LEU A 133 -17.48 -15.51 6.74
C LEU A 133 -17.25 -15.50 5.23
N MET A 134 -17.12 -16.66 4.59
CA MET A 134 -17.07 -16.77 3.13
C MET A 134 -18.33 -16.21 2.46
N GLN A 135 -19.47 -16.24 3.12
CA GLN A 135 -20.70 -15.62 2.61
C GLN A 135 -20.59 -14.09 2.52
N LEU A 136 -19.68 -13.46 3.26
CA LEU A 136 -19.41 -12.01 3.22
C LEU A 136 -18.37 -11.65 2.16
N THR A 137 -17.64 -12.64 1.63
CA THR A 137 -16.60 -12.43 0.61
C THR A 137 -17.23 -12.45 -0.78
N GLY A 138 -16.76 -11.57 -1.65
CA GLY A 138 -17.18 -11.47 -3.03
C GLY A 138 -17.18 -10.01 -3.52
N TYR A 139 -16.26 -9.67 -4.42
CA TYR A 139 -16.12 -8.32 -4.98
C TYR A 139 -17.41 -7.79 -5.65
N LYS A 140 -18.28 -8.66 -6.13
CA LYS A 140 -19.59 -8.30 -6.70
C LYS A 140 -20.59 -7.78 -5.66
N LYS A 141 -20.29 -7.89 -4.36
CA LYS A 141 -21.12 -7.43 -3.25
C LYS A 141 -20.80 -5.99 -2.81
N ILE A 142 -19.84 -5.34 -3.48
CA ILE A 142 -19.50 -3.95 -3.29
C ILE A 142 -19.72 -3.17 -4.58
N HIS A 143 -20.32 -2.00 -4.46
CA HIS A 143 -20.70 -1.16 -5.59
C HIS A 143 -20.18 0.24 -5.36
N VAL A 144 -19.41 0.77 -6.31
CA VAL A 144 -18.85 2.13 -6.25
C VAL A 144 -19.57 3.00 -7.27
N ASP A 145 -20.28 4.00 -6.77
CA ASP A 145 -20.94 5.02 -7.56
C ASP A 145 -20.34 6.38 -7.25
N GLU A 146 -19.80 7.07 -8.27
CA GLU A 146 -19.04 8.31 -8.14
C GLU A 146 -17.99 8.23 -7.01
N SER A 147 -18.29 8.85 -5.85
CA SER A 147 -17.45 8.91 -4.64
C SER A 147 -18.08 8.22 -3.43
N ARG A 148 -18.98 7.26 -3.67
CA ARG A 148 -19.63 6.49 -2.61
C ARG A 148 -19.51 5.01 -2.84
N ILE A 149 -19.47 4.25 -1.74
CA ILE A 149 -19.50 2.79 -1.78
C ILE A 149 -20.74 2.27 -1.07
N ARG A 150 -21.41 1.31 -1.70
CA ARG A 150 -22.49 0.53 -1.11
C ARG A 150 -22.04 -0.92 -0.97
N LYS A 151 -22.26 -1.49 0.19
CA LYS A 151 -22.04 -2.91 0.52
C LYS A 151 -23.39 -3.61 0.58
N ASP A 152 -23.52 -4.80 0.00
CA ASP A 152 -24.76 -5.59 0.05
C ASP A 152 -25.05 -6.09 1.47
N ASP A 153 -24.00 -6.27 2.28
CA ASP A 153 -24.11 -6.58 3.70
C ASP A 153 -23.16 -5.65 4.49
N LYS A 154 -23.67 -5.02 5.55
CA LYS A 154 -22.88 -4.11 6.41
C LYS A 154 -21.71 -4.78 7.13
N ARG A 155 -21.71 -6.11 7.23
CA ARG A 155 -20.63 -6.91 7.82
C ARG A 155 -19.44 -7.10 6.87
N ILE A 156 -19.58 -6.79 5.59
CA ILE A 156 -18.47 -6.81 4.63
C ILE A 156 -17.42 -5.79 5.08
N GLN A 157 -16.18 -6.26 5.17
CA GLN A 157 -15.02 -5.42 5.49
C GLN A 157 -13.98 -5.55 4.40
N LEU A 158 -13.42 -4.42 4.00
CA LEU A 158 -12.38 -4.35 2.97
C LEU A 158 -11.01 -4.45 3.61
N ASN A 159 -10.12 -5.21 2.98
CA ASN A 159 -8.72 -5.28 3.32
C ASN A 159 -7.89 -4.93 2.08
N LEU A 160 -7.21 -3.79 2.12
CA LEU A 160 -6.43 -3.26 1.00
C LEU A 160 -4.95 -3.66 1.06
N ASN A 161 -4.52 -4.46 2.04
CA ASN A 161 -3.11 -4.81 2.23
C ASN A 161 -2.50 -5.52 1.01
N ALA A 162 -3.31 -6.21 0.21
CA ALA A 162 -2.84 -6.91 -0.97
C ALA A 162 -2.60 -6.01 -2.19
N ILE A 163 -3.06 -4.75 -2.18
CA ILE A 163 -2.94 -3.81 -3.31
C ILE A 163 -2.17 -2.55 -2.96
N VAL A 164 -2.24 -2.08 -1.71
CA VAL A 164 -1.61 -0.82 -1.29
C VAL A 164 -0.13 -0.99 -0.91
N LYS A 165 0.29 -2.20 -0.53
CA LYS A 165 1.69 -2.51 -0.16
C LYS A 165 2.55 -2.97 -1.34
N GLY A 166 2.05 -2.88 -2.55
CA GLY A 166 2.74 -3.30 -3.75
C GLY A 166 3.84 -2.35 -4.21
#